data_b752f35babea99ea704650808a560d7a
#
_entry.id   b752f35babea99ea704650808a560d7a
#
_cell.length_a   1.000
_cell.length_b   1.000
_cell.length_c   1.000
_cell.angle_alpha   90.00
_cell.angle_beta   90.00
_cell.angle_gamma   90.00
#
_symmetry.space_group_name_H-M   'P 1'
#
loop_
_entity.id
_entity.type
_entity.pdbx_description
1 polymer ?
#
loop_
_entity_poly.entity_id
_entity_poly.type
_entity_poly.pdbx_seq_one_letter_code
_entity_poly.pdbx_strand_id
1 'polypeptide(L)'
;MILTSSYGLHFKGSESAIKNTSAYYASAVKYLIPVVRVNWDAVEPISYSKGRVRLIECLIHSNKNNQAAYNFDDRFYKFPVYLRRAAIADAIGKVATYFKLFELWIKNECEGVMPQIDTCDHLMPCFFNGNMFAWDQLGRTAQVKVYVNNDWVWREIRLSKTDIRYLNSRKCLHNAKLSAPVIEKKHGHYQLRFTIQENVRLHHTPIFEQKICAVDLGVGTDAVCSVLDSKGAVLSREFINFGREKDSVSNALHRVSDFQRYHGSHDSGRLWNLAKRRNLNHARLIANAIVDYAMANECHTIVFEHLDTAGKKKGSKKQKLVMWKHRDVQNTAERLAHRYGMRISRVCAWNTSKLAYDGSGNVKRGSDVPRSEKTESMIRHSICKGRMEERVPYDICQFMDGKLYNCDLNASYNIGARYFIRELLKALPQIQAEVPDLGSGSSRTLADLWQLNTAIGTAVS
;
A
#
# COMPACT_ATOMS: atom_id res chain seq x y z
N MET A 1 1.55 -13.74 11.49
CA MET A 1 1.26 -13.57 10.04
C MET A 1 2.55 -13.47 9.24
N ILE A 2 2.52 -13.70 7.92
CA ILE A 2 3.69 -13.46 7.06
C ILE A 2 3.52 -12.10 6.38
N LEU A 3 4.42 -11.18 6.68
CA LEU A 3 4.48 -9.89 6.00
C LEU A 3 5.41 -10.01 4.79
N THR A 4 4.89 -9.75 3.60
CA THR A 4 5.66 -9.82 2.36
C THR A 4 5.88 -8.42 1.80
N SER A 5 7.13 -8.10 1.51
CA SER A 5 7.52 -6.84 0.87
C SER A 5 8.53 -7.11 -0.25
N SER A 6 8.72 -6.15 -1.16
CA SER A 6 9.73 -6.25 -2.21
C SER A 6 10.70 -5.08 -2.12
N TYR A 7 11.96 -5.35 -2.43
CA TYR A 7 13.02 -4.35 -2.45
C TYR A 7 13.91 -4.52 -3.68
N GLY A 8 14.18 -3.43 -4.40
CA GLY A 8 15.08 -3.40 -5.55
C GLY A 8 16.49 -3.00 -5.14
N LEU A 9 17.44 -3.90 -5.31
CA LEU A 9 18.86 -3.67 -5.07
C LEU A 9 19.51 -3.18 -6.37
N HIS A 10 20.09 -1.98 -6.32
CA HIS A 10 20.79 -1.39 -7.45
C HIS A 10 22.19 -2.00 -7.62
N PHE A 11 22.56 -2.22 -8.86
CA PHE A 11 23.88 -2.73 -9.22
C PHE A 11 24.45 -2.02 -10.44
N LYS A 12 25.76 -2.20 -10.68
CA LYS A 12 26.48 -1.73 -11.87
C LYS A 12 27.26 -2.89 -12.48
N GLY A 13 27.39 -2.89 -13.79
CA GLY A 13 28.12 -3.89 -14.57
C GLY A 13 27.19 -4.83 -15.34
N SER A 14 27.71 -5.38 -16.42
CA SER A 14 27.05 -6.40 -17.27
C SER A 14 25.67 -6.05 -17.82
N GLU A 15 25.31 -4.76 -17.93
CA GLU A 15 23.97 -4.32 -18.34
C GLU A 15 23.56 -4.82 -19.74
N SER A 16 24.49 -4.82 -20.71
CA SER A 16 24.23 -5.35 -22.06
C SER A 16 23.97 -6.85 -22.06
N ALA A 17 24.77 -7.61 -21.30
CA ALA A 17 24.57 -9.06 -21.16
C ALA A 17 23.23 -9.39 -20.47
N ILE A 18 22.85 -8.61 -19.46
CA ILE A 18 21.54 -8.76 -18.79
C ILE A 18 20.39 -8.42 -19.74
N LYS A 19 20.54 -7.39 -20.57
CA LYS A 19 19.56 -7.06 -21.60
C LYS A 19 19.38 -8.21 -22.58
N ASN A 20 20.48 -8.80 -23.07
CA ASN A 20 20.46 -9.93 -23.97
C ASN A 20 19.82 -11.17 -23.32
N THR A 21 20.15 -11.43 -22.04
CA THR A 21 19.55 -12.53 -21.27
C THR A 21 18.04 -12.35 -21.11
N SER A 22 17.57 -11.14 -20.81
CA SER A 22 16.14 -10.85 -20.69
C SER A 22 15.42 -11.01 -22.04
N ALA A 23 16.02 -10.56 -23.13
CA ALA A 23 15.49 -10.73 -24.48
C ALA A 23 15.41 -12.22 -24.90
N TYR A 24 16.48 -12.98 -24.59
CA TYR A 24 16.52 -14.41 -24.86
C TYR A 24 15.48 -15.18 -24.03
N TYR A 25 15.32 -14.81 -22.76
CA TYR A 25 14.24 -15.33 -21.91
C TYR A 25 12.85 -15.02 -22.47
N ALA A 26 12.60 -13.76 -22.87
CA ALA A 26 11.34 -13.37 -23.49
C ALA A 26 11.05 -14.18 -24.77
N SER A 27 12.06 -14.44 -25.59
CA SER A 27 11.94 -15.29 -26.78
C SER A 27 11.55 -16.73 -26.43
N ALA A 28 12.11 -17.27 -25.34
CA ALA A 28 11.75 -18.59 -24.84
C ALA A 28 10.27 -18.64 -24.36
N VAL A 29 9.82 -17.63 -23.63
CA VAL A 29 8.41 -17.54 -23.21
C VAL A 29 7.46 -17.40 -24.43
N LYS A 30 7.81 -16.57 -25.41
CA LYS A 30 7.04 -16.42 -26.64
C LYS A 30 6.91 -17.76 -27.39
N TYR A 31 7.96 -18.55 -27.42
CA TYR A 31 7.93 -19.90 -28.02
C TYR A 31 7.02 -20.85 -27.23
N LEU A 32 7.02 -20.74 -25.89
CA LEU A 32 6.25 -21.63 -25.03
C LEU A 32 4.74 -21.33 -25.01
N ILE A 33 4.31 -20.09 -25.27
CA ILE A 33 2.90 -19.71 -25.27
C ILE A 33 2.03 -20.58 -26.19
N PRO A 34 2.35 -20.74 -27.48
CA PRO A 34 1.58 -21.65 -28.36
C PRO A 34 1.60 -23.10 -27.88
N VAL A 35 2.75 -23.59 -27.36
CA VAL A 35 2.84 -24.95 -26.80
C VAL A 35 1.87 -25.15 -25.65
N VAL A 36 1.85 -24.19 -24.69
CA VAL A 36 0.92 -24.22 -23.55
C VAL A 36 -0.52 -24.10 -24.01
N ARG A 37 -0.81 -23.23 -24.99
CA ARG A 37 -2.17 -22.99 -25.48
C ARG A 37 -2.78 -24.24 -26.13
N VAL A 38 -2.00 -24.93 -26.97
CA VAL A 38 -2.45 -26.15 -27.63
C VAL A 38 -2.69 -27.30 -26.63
N ASN A 39 -1.93 -27.31 -25.52
CA ASN A 39 -2.05 -28.35 -24.49
C ASN A 39 -2.85 -27.87 -23.26
N TRP A 40 -3.67 -26.80 -23.39
CA TRP A 40 -4.34 -26.20 -22.25
C TRP A 40 -5.29 -27.15 -21.54
N ASP A 41 -6.04 -27.95 -22.25
CA ASP A 41 -6.99 -28.94 -21.71
C ASP A 41 -6.31 -29.96 -20.77
N ALA A 42 -5.03 -30.26 -21.02
CA ALA A 42 -4.23 -31.12 -20.12
C ALA A 42 -3.60 -30.36 -18.96
N VAL A 43 -3.33 -29.05 -19.11
CA VAL A 43 -2.68 -28.20 -18.10
C VAL A 43 -3.67 -27.69 -17.08
N GLU A 44 -4.85 -27.25 -17.52
CA GLU A 44 -5.85 -26.58 -16.68
C GLU A 44 -6.32 -27.42 -15.49
N PRO A 45 -6.64 -28.73 -15.64
CA PRO A 45 -7.15 -29.56 -14.54
C PRO A 45 -6.14 -29.78 -13.41
N ILE A 46 -4.84 -29.55 -13.66
CA ILE A 46 -3.82 -29.74 -12.64
C ILE A 46 -3.91 -28.62 -11.61
N SER A 47 -4.25 -28.94 -10.36
CA SER A 47 -4.48 -27.95 -9.30
C SER A 47 -3.21 -27.24 -8.81
N TYR A 48 -2.03 -27.86 -8.92
CA TYR A 48 -0.77 -27.33 -8.37
C TYR A 48 0.23 -26.90 -9.46
N SER A 49 0.87 -25.76 -9.26
CA SER A 49 1.71 -25.13 -10.29
C SER A 49 2.92 -25.98 -10.72
N LYS A 50 3.54 -26.73 -9.81
CA LYS A 50 4.68 -27.62 -10.13
C LYS A 50 4.28 -28.73 -11.10
N GLY A 51 3.07 -29.27 -10.98
CA GLY A 51 2.56 -30.28 -11.90
C GLY A 51 2.34 -29.74 -13.31
N ARG A 52 1.75 -28.54 -13.41
CA ARG A 52 1.57 -27.85 -14.69
C ARG A 52 2.92 -27.60 -15.39
N VAL A 53 3.90 -27.11 -14.65
CA VAL A 53 5.26 -26.88 -15.17
C VAL A 53 5.90 -28.18 -15.61
N ARG A 54 5.79 -29.27 -14.84
CA ARG A 54 6.35 -30.58 -15.16
C ARG A 54 5.75 -31.16 -16.44
N LEU A 55 4.43 -31.06 -16.63
CA LEU A 55 3.75 -31.52 -17.83
C LEU A 55 4.32 -30.85 -19.08
N ILE A 56 4.40 -29.52 -19.09
CA ILE A 56 4.98 -28.78 -20.22
C ILE A 56 6.49 -29.07 -20.36
N GLU A 57 7.24 -29.21 -19.25
CA GLU A 57 8.67 -29.57 -19.31
C GLU A 57 8.88 -30.93 -19.99
N CYS A 58 8.01 -31.92 -19.76
CA CYS A 58 8.06 -33.22 -20.47
C CYS A 58 7.81 -33.10 -21.99
N LEU A 59 6.96 -32.16 -22.42
CA LEU A 59 6.67 -31.94 -23.84
C LEU A 59 7.81 -31.27 -24.61
N ILE A 60 8.68 -30.52 -23.93
CA ILE A 60 9.70 -29.64 -24.55
C ILE A 60 11.14 -30.06 -24.29
N HIS A 61 11.38 -31.00 -23.36
CA HIS A 61 12.72 -31.42 -22.95
C HIS A 61 12.87 -32.93 -23.01
N SER A 62 13.82 -33.38 -23.84
CA SER A 62 14.15 -34.79 -23.97
C SER A 62 15.12 -35.22 -22.86
N ASN A 63 14.87 -36.41 -22.32
CA ASN A 63 15.77 -37.09 -21.39
C ASN A 63 15.79 -38.61 -21.70
N LYS A 64 16.56 -39.41 -20.93
CA LYS A 64 16.69 -40.84 -21.14
C LYS A 64 15.37 -41.61 -21.24
N ASN A 65 14.31 -41.11 -20.60
CA ASN A 65 13.01 -41.79 -20.45
C ASN A 65 11.88 -41.04 -21.18
N ASN A 66 12.15 -39.92 -21.83
CA ASN A 66 11.15 -39.08 -22.46
C ASN A 66 11.68 -38.40 -23.71
N GLN A 67 10.97 -38.52 -24.80
CA GLN A 67 11.25 -37.80 -26.04
C GLN A 67 10.30 -36.59 -26.12
N ALA A 68 10.88 -35.41 -26.31
CA ALA A 68 10.12 -34.16 -26.40
C ALA A 68 9.30 -34.10 -27.69
N ALA A 69 8.06 -33.64 -27.60
CA ALA A 69 7.20 -33.40 -28.75
C ALA A 69 7.52 -32.07 -29.46
N TYR A 70 8.16 -31.14 -28.77
CA TYR A 70 8.50 -29.82 -29.31
C TYR A 70 10.00 -29.55 -29.21
N ASN A 71 10.58 -28.98 -30.25
CA ASN A 71 12.01 -28.72 -30.37
C ASN A 71 12.45 -27.41 -29.61
N PHE A 72 12.39 -27.44 -28.30
CA PHE A 72 12.82 -26.33 -27.48
C PHE A 72 14.34 -26.31 -27.25
N ASP A 73 14.93 -27.48 -26.96
CA ASP A 73 16.32 -27.62 -26.58
C ASP A 73 17.29 -27.23 -27.69
N ASP A 74 16.96 -27.53 -28.97
CA ASP A 74 17.77 -27.14 -30.12
C ASP A 74 17.70 -25.62 -30.36
N ARG A 75 16.50 -25.04 -30.17
CA ARG A 75 16.30 -23.60 -30.36
C ARG A 75 16.92 -22.77 -29.24
N PHE A 76 16.89 -23.29 -28.00
CA PHE A 76 17.39 -22.62 -26.80
C PHE A 76 18.48 -23.46 -26.14
N TYR A 77 19.57 -23.66 -26.86
CA TYR A 77 20.67 -24.51 -26.46
C TYR A 77 21.25 -24.14 -25.09
N LYS A 78 21.51 -25.17 -24.24
CA LYS A 78 22.02 -25.03 -22.87
C LYS A 78 21.16 -24.12 -21.96
N PHE A 79 19.86 -23.96 -22.24
CA PHE A 79 19.00 -23.09 -21.44
C PHE A 79 18.93 -23.59 -19.97
N PRO A 80 19.25 -22.76 -18.96
CA PRO A 80 19.33 -23.20 -17.56
C PRO A 80 17.99 -23.76 -17.07
N VAL A 81 18.04 -24.90 -16.39
CA VAL A 81 16.85 -25.66 -15.95
C VAL A 81 15.85 -24.82 -15.17
N TYR A 82 16.33 -24.06 -14.18
CA TYR A 82 15.45 -23.22 -13.36
C TYR A 82 14.87 -22.06 -14.15
N LEU A 83 15.65 -21.49 -15.09
CA LEU A 83 15.15 -20.42 -15.96
C LEU A 83 14.12 -20.96 -16.95
N ARG A 84 14.31 -22.19 -17.47
CA ARG A 84 13.33 -22.90 -18.31
C ARG A 84 12.01 -23.11 -17.57
N ARG A 85 12.06 -23.59 -16.34
CA ARG A 85 10.87 -23.76 -15.49
C ARG A 85 10.17 -22.43 -15.19
N ALA A 86 10.93 -21.36 -14.98
CA ALA A 86 10.36 -20.02 -14.84
C ALA A 86 9.67 -19.57 -16.14
N ALA A 87 10.29 -19.78 -17.30
CA ALA A 87 9.70 -19.43 -18.59
C ALA A 87 8.41 -20.22 -18.87
N ILE A 88 8.37 -21.51 -18.53
CA ILE A 88 7.16 -22.33 -18.61
C ILE A 88 6.07 -21.75 -17.70
N ALA A 89 6.40 -21.41 -16.45
CA ALA A 89 5.45 -20.84 -15.50
C ALA A 89 4.88 -19.49 -15.98
N ASP A 90 5.71 -18.63 -16.57
CA ASP A 90 5.28 -17.37 -17.16
C ASP A 90 4.35 -17.58 -18.35
N ALA A 91 4.67 -18.54 -19.23
CA ALA A 91 3.81 -18.88 -20.36
C ALA A 91 2.46 -19.42 -19.91
N ILE A 92 2.43 -20.32 -18.92
CA ILE A 92 1.19 -20.82 -18.31
C ILE A 92 0.36 -19.69 -17.73
N GLY A 93 0.99 -18.78 -16.97
CA GLY A 93 0.31 -17.62 -16.38
C GLY A 93 -0.35 -16.72 -17.42
N LYS A 94 0.33 -16.46 -18.56
CA LYS A 94 -0.20 -15.66 -19.66
C LYS A 94 -1.36 -16.33 -20.36
N VAL A 95 -1.27 -17.63 -20.63
CA VAL A 95 -2.34 -18.42 -21.27
C VAL A 95 -3.55 -18.52 -20.34
N ALA A 96 -3.35 -18.77 -19.05
CA ALA A 96 -4.43 -18.80 -18.05
C ALA A 96 -5.16 -17.45 -17.97
N THR A 97 -4.40 -16.33 -17.98
CA THR A 97 -4.99 -14.99 -17.98
C THR A 97 -5.81 -14.74 -19.25
N TYR A 98 -5.29 -15.16 -20.40
CA TYR A 98 -5.99 -15.04 -21.67
C TYR A 98 -7.33 -15.78 -21.64
N PHE A 99 -7.36 -17.06 -21.24
CA PHE A 99 -8.60 -17.84 -21.20
C PHE A 99 -9.61 -17.25 -20.22
N LYS A 100 -9.16 -16.81 -19.04
CA LYS A 100 -10.04 -16.15 -18.07
C LYS A 100 -10.65 -14.84 -18.60
N LEU A 101 -9.86 -14.02 -19.28
CA LEU A 101 -10.36 -12.80 -19.91
C LEU A 101 -11.28 -13.09 -21.08
N PHE A 102 -10.99 -14.14 -21.84
CA PHE A 102 -11.81 -14.59 -22.97
C PHE A 102 -13.18 -15.09 -22.49
N GLU A 103 -13.23 -15.89 -21.41
CA GLU A 103 -14.49 -16.28 -20.78
C GLU A 103 -15.32 -15.08 -20.29
N LEU A 104 -14.67 -14.09 -19.68
CA LEU A 104 -15.35 -12.86 -19.25
C LEU A 104 -15.87 -12.07 -20.44
N TRP A 105 -15.14 -12.01 -21.55
CA TRP A 105 -15.56 -11.35 -22.76
C TRP A 105 -16.76 -12.03 -23.38
N ILE A 106 -16.80 -13.37 -23.43
CA ILE A 106 -17.99 -14.14 -23.87
C ILE A 106 -19.18 -13.87 -22.94
N LYS A 107 -18.99 -13.88 -21.60
CA LYS A 107 -20.04 -13.60 -20.61
C LYS A 107 -20.61 -12.19 -20.75
N ASN A 108 -19.82 -11.24 -21.24
CA ASN A 108 -20.24 -9.87 -21.55
C ASN A 108 -20.74 -9.72 -23.01
N GLU A 109 -21.31 -10.77 -23.59
CA GLU A 109 -21.90 -10.78 -24.94
C GLU A 109 -20.94 -10.31 -26.05
N CYS A 110 -19.62 -10.56 -25.85
CA CYS A 110 -18.55 -10.13 -26.78
C CYS A 110 -18.43 -8.61 -26.95
N GLU A 111 -18.91 -7.84 -25.98
CA GLU A 111 -18.72 -6.39 -26.01
C GLU A 111 -17.26 -6.01 -25.76
N GLY A 112 -16.77 -4.99 -26.50
CA GLY A 112 -15.41 -4.47 -26.39
C GLY A 112 -14.38 -5.22 -27.25
N VAL A 113 -13.09 -4.98 -26.95
CA VAL A 113 -11.98 -5.57 -27.70
C VAL A 113 -11.74 -7.00 -27.25
N MET A 114 -11.68 -7.93 -28.20
CA MET A 114 -11.33 -9.34 -27.95
C MET A 114 -9.97 -9.44 -27.23
N PRO A 115 -9.86 -10.16 -26.13
CA PRO A 115 -8.61 -10.36 -25.43
C PRO A 115 -7.51 -10.94 -26.31
N GLN A 116 -6.28 -10.47 -26.11
CA GLN A 116 -5.09 -10.99 -26.77
C GLN A 116 -4.05 -11.40 -25.74
N ILE A 117 -3.19 -12.34 -26.10
CA ILE A 117 -2.07 -12.71 -25.22
C ILE A 117 -1.01 -11.61 -25.28
N ASP A 118 -0.55 -11.19 -24.11
CA ASP A 118 0.46 -10.15 -23.94
C ASP A 118 1.77 -10.48 -24.69
N THR A 119 2.37 -9.45 -25.30
CA THR A 119 3.57 -9.53 -26.16
C THR A 119 4.85 -9.97 -25.46
N CYS A 120 4.85 -10.07 -24.13
CA CYS A 120 6.01 -10.48 -23.33
C CYS A 120 7.18 -9.46 -23.29
N ASP A 121 6.94 -8.19 -23.60
CA ASP A 121 8.01 -7.20 -23.71
C ASP A 121 8.60 -6.75 -22.34
N HIS A 122 7.92 -7.08 -21.23
CA HIS A 122 8.30 -6.67 -19.88
C HIS A 122 8.49 -7.84 -18.90
N LEU A 123 8.99 -8.97 -19.41
CA LEU A 123 9.25 -10.13 -18.57
C LEU A 123 10.41 -9.89 -17.61
N MET A 124 10.25 -10.36 -16.38
CA MET A 124 11.22 -10.25 -15.29
C MET A 124 11.78 -11.64 -14.95
N PRO A 125 12.90 -12.07 -15.57
CA PRO A 125 13.47 -13.39 -15.31
C PRO A 125 13.94 -13.51 -13.86
N CYS A 126 13.62 -14.66 -13.23
CA CYS A 126 14.06 -14.99 -11.89
C CYS A 126 15.45 -15.62 -11.93
N PHE A 127 16.39 -15.08 -11.15
CA PHE A 127 17.76 -15.57 -11.02
C PHE A 127 17.88 -16.42 -9.76
N PHE A 128 17.73 -17.73 -9.90
CA PHE A 128 17.76 -18.66 -8.76
C PHE A 128 19.13 -18.70 -8.08
N ASN A 129 19.13 -18.66 -6.77
CA ASN A 129 20.32 -18.74 -5.94
C ASN A 129 21.11 -20.03 -6.23
N GLY A 130 22.43 -19.90 -6.35
CA GLY A 130 23.33 -21.01 -6.66
C GLY A 130 23.37 -21.45 -8.14
N ASN A 131 22.35 -21.09 -8.95
CA ASN A 131 22.26 -21.49 -10.36
C ASN A 131 22.46 -20.33 -11.35
N MET A 132 21.86 -19.18 -11.03
CA MET A 132 21.87 -17.98 -11.87
C MET A 132 22.39 -16.75 -11.11
N PHE A 133 22.40 -16.80 -9.79
CA PHE A 133 22.81 -15.73 -8.91
C PHE A 133 23.59 -16.32 -7.72
N ALA A 134 24.72 -15.73 -7.42
CA ALA A 134 25.49 -16.02 -6.22
C ALA A 134 26.05 -14.73 -5.67
N TRP A 135 25.93 -14.49 -4.39
CA TRP A 135 26.51 -13.34 -3.73
C TRP A 135 27.09 -13.70 -2.38
N ASP A 136 28.18 -13.04 -2.02
CA ASP A 136 28.63 -12.99 -0.64
C ASP A 136 27.87 -11.85 0.06
N GLN A 137 27.20 -12.16 1.15
CA GLN A 137 26.39 -11.19 1.91
C GLN A 137 27.25 -10.11 2.58
N LEU A 138 28.52 -10.36 2.76
CA LEU A 138 29.50 -9.40 3.30
C LEU A 138 30.18 -8.59 2.18
N GLY A 139 30.21 -9.13 0.96
CA GLY A 139 30.82 -8.53 -0.21
C GLY A 139 29.92 -7.50 -0.90
N ARG A 140 30.56 -6.64 -1.70
CA ARG A 140 29.86 -5.67 -2.56
C ARG A 140 29.71 -6.18 -3.98
N THR A 141 30.02 -7.43 -4.22
CA THR A 141 29.96 -8.07 -5.54
C THR A 141 29.02 -9.27 -5.50
N ALA A 142 28.43 -9.56 -6.63
CA ALA A 142 27.67 -10.76 -6.85
C ALA A 142 27.99 -11.30 -8.25
N GLN A 143 27.78 -12.58 -8.43
CA GLN A 143 27.89 -13.24 -9.72
C GLN A 143 26.49 -13.49 -10.28
N VAL A 144 26.28 -13.12 -11.54
CA VAL A 144 25.06 -13.41 -12.28
C VAL A 144 25.38 -14.23 -13.51
N LYS A 145 24.59 -15.28 -13.76
CA LYS A 145 24.74 -16.10 -14.97
C LYS A 145 23.95 -15.47 -16.08
N VAL A 146 24.60 -15.06 -17.14
CA VAL A 146 24.03 -14.33 -18.26
C VAL A 146 24.36 -14.96 -19.58
N TYR A 147 23.53 -14.72 -20.60
CA TYR A 147 23.67 -15.22 -21.95
C TYR A 147 24.52 -14.25 -22.79
N VAL A 148 25.66 -14.74 -23.25
CA VAL A 148 26.63 -13.95 -24.04
C VAL A 148 27.23 -14.88 -25.10
N ASN A 149 27.26 -14.44 -26.34
CA ASN A 149 27.91 -15.17 -27.48
C ASN A 149 27.45 -16.63 -27.56
N ASN A 150 26.15 -16.87 -27.52
CA ASN A 150 25.52 -18.18 -27.58
C ASN A 150 25.91 -19.17 -26.45
N ASP A 151 26.41 -18.65 -25.32
CA ASP A 151 26.69 -19.48 -24.15
C ASP A 151 26.30 -18.78 -22.84
N TRP A 152 26.25 -19.54 -21.75
CA TRP A 152 25.88 -19.09 -20.42
C TRP A 152 27.12 -18.92 -19.56
N VAL A 153 27.47 -17.67 -19.24
CA VAL A 153 28.68 -17.32 -18.49
C VAL A 153 28.35 -16.57 -17.21
N TRP A 154 29.15 -16.78 -16.16
CA TRP A 154 29.10 -16.01 -14.95
C TRP A 154 29.75 -14.65 -15.13
N ARG A 155 29.08 -13.58 -14.72
CA ARG A 155 29.61 -12.21 -14.76
C ARG A 155 29.45 -11.55 -13.39
N GLU A 156 30.52 -10.85 -13.00
CA GLU A 156 30.51 -10.07 -11.79
C GLU A 156 29.69 -8.78 -11.96
N ILE A 157 28.93 -8.43 -10.94
CA ILE A 157 28.21 -7.15 -10.80
C ILE A 157 28.55 -6.53 -9.44
N ARG A 158 28.62 -5.20 -9.38
CA ARG A 158 28.85 -4.45 -8.14
C ARG A 158 27.54 -3.98 -7.54
N LEU A 159 27.33 -4.29 -6.27
CA LEU A 159 26.10 -4.02 -5.55
C LEU A 159 26.16 -2.68 -4.80
N SER A 160 25.02 -1.99 -4.66
CA SER A 160 24.89 -0.78 -3.87
C SER A 160 25.09 -1.07 -2.38
N LYS A 161 26.03 -0.36 -1.73
CA LYS A 161 26.34 -0.50 -0.30
C LYS A 161 25.14 -0.22 0.59
N THR A 162 24.36 0.79 0.25
CA THR A 162 23.17 1.21 1.01
C THR A 162 22.08 0.12 0.96
N ASP A 163 21.88 -0.45 -0.24
CA ASP A 163 20.86 -1.49 -0.44
C ASP A 163 21.23 -2.79 0.27
N ILE A 164 22.52 -3.18 0.25
CA ILE A 164 23.03 -4.34 1.01
C ILE A 164 22.81 -4.12 2.51
N ARG A 165 23.15 -2.95 3.06
CA ARG A 165 22.89 -2.62 4.47
C ARG A 165 21.43 -2.79 4.81
N TYR A 166 20.52 -2.29 3.98
CA TYR A 166 19.10 -2.42 4.19
C TYR A 166 18.65 -3.89 4.23
N LEU A 167 19.04 -4.68 3.23
CA LEU A 167 18.69 -6.11 3.17
C LEU A 167 19.23 -6.89 4.36
N ASN A 168 20.47 -6.62 4.77
CA ASN A 168 21.09 -7.26 5.92
C ASN A 168 20.41 -6.86 7.23
N SER A 169 20.06 -5.58 7.41
CA SER A 169 19.31 -5.14 8.58
C SER A 169 17.95 -5.84 8.68
N ARG A 170 17.25 -6.02 7.57
CA ARG A 170 15.97 -6.74 7.53
C ARG A 170 16.13 -8.20 7.95
N LYS A 171 17.18 -8.86 7.46
CA LYS A 171 17.50 -10.25 7.81
C LYS A 171 17.87 -10.40 9.29
N CYS A 172 18.72 -9.52 9.82
CA CYS A 172 19.19 -9.60 11.21
C CYS A 172 18.12 -9.16 12.22
N LEU A 173 17.42 -8.04 11.96
CA LEU A 173 16.47 -7.46 12.92
C LEU A 173 15.10 -8.15 12.90
N HIS A 174 14.68 -8.69 11.75
CA HIS A 174 13.32 -9.21 11.56
C HIS A 174 13.30 -10.69 11.11
N ASN A 175 14.44 -11.40 11.19
CA ASN A 175 14.58 -12.77 10.73
C ASN A 175 13.95 -13.01 9.33
N ALA A 176 14.16 -12.04 8.42
CA ALA A 176 13.53 -12.04 7.12
C ALA A 176 14.14 -13.08 6.18
N LYS A 177 13.31 -13.81 5.47
CA LYS A 177 13.71 -14.69 4.37
C LYS A 177 13.73 -13.90 3.06
N LEU A 178 14.86 -13.96 2.35
CA LEU A 178 15.01 -13.37 1.03
C LEU A 178 14.75 -14.43 -0.04
N SER A 179 13.89 -14.11 -1.01
CA SER A 179 13.71 -14.97 -2.20
C SER A 179 14.91 -14.89 -3.15
N ALA A 180 14.94 -15.75 -4.15
CA ALA A 180 15.78 -15.52 -5.33
C ALA A 180 15.39 -14.18 -5.99
N PRO A 181 16.40 -13.39 -6.47
CA PRO A 181 16.11 -12.11 -7.08
C PRO A 181 15.51 -12.25 -8.48
N VAL A 182 14.66 -11.30 -8.82
CA VAL A 182 14.12 -11.12 -10.16
C VAL A 182 14.82 -9.90 -10.78
N ILE A 183 15.29 -10.01 -12.03
CA ILE A 183 15.84 -8.86 -12.74
C ILE A 183 14.67 -7.99 -13.23
N GLU A 184 14.70 -6.73 -12.85
CA GLU A 184 13.71 -5.73 -13.25
C GLU A 184 14.41 -4.51 -13.85
N LYS A 185 13.84 -3.95 -14.92
CA LYS A 185 14.27 -2.67 -15.46
C LYS A 185 13.35 -1.57 -14.95
N LYS A 186 13.91 -0.62 -14.19
CA LYS A 186 13.13 0.50 -13.62
C LYS A 186 13.84 1.82 -13.89
N HIS A 187 13.10 2.79 -14.41
CA HIS A 187 13.65 4.12 -14.78
C HIS A 187 14.91 4.05 -15.64
N GLY A 188 14.99 3.09 -16.57
CA GLY A 188 16.13 2.92 -17.46
C GLY A 188 17.28 2.05 -16.90
N HIS A 189 17.30 1.75 -15.62
CA HIS A 189 18.35 0.97 -14.96
C HIS A 189 17.85 -0.42 -14.56
N TYR A 190 18.78 -1.40 -14.58
CA TYR A 190 18.50 -2.74 -14.06
C TYR A 190 18.71 -2.78 -12.54
N GLN A 191 17.84 -3.51 -11.86
CA GLN A 191 17.93 -3.80 -10.43
C GLN A 191 17.57 -5.26 -10.16
N LEU A 192 18.12 -5.80 -9.07
CA LEU A 192 17.75 -7.10 -8.52
C LEU A 192 16.64 -6.90 -7.51
N ARG A 193 15.41 -7.33 -7.81
CA ARG A 193 14.26 -7.22 -6.92
C ARG A 193 14.14 -8.49 -6.09
N PHE A 194 14.32 -8.34 -4.78
CA PHE A 194 14.12 -9.40 -3.79
C PHE A 194 12.72 -9.31 -3.20
N THR A 195 12.09 -10.45 -2.99
CA THR A 195 10.94 -10.56 -2.11
C THR A 195 11.43 -10.87 -0.70
N ILE A 196 10.99 -10.07 0.27
CA ILE A 196 11.36 -10.17 1.68
C ILE A 196 10.12 -10.69 2.42
N GLN A 197 10.25 -11.83 3.09
CA GLN A 197 9.19 -12.42 3.92
C GLN A 197 9.59 -12.36 5.38
N GLU A 198 8.74 -11.77 6.20
CA GLU A 198 8.93 -11.59 7.64
C GLU A 198 7.80 -12.28 8.40
N ASN A 199 8.15 -13.10 9.37
CA ASN A 199 7.18 -13.66 10.30
C ASN A 199 6.93 -12.65 11.42
N VAL A 200 5.71 -12.13 11.47
CA VAL A 200 5.32 -11.12 12.45
C VAL A 200 4.25 -11.70 13.37
N ARG A 201 4.40 -11.46 14.68
CA ARG A 201 3.40 -11.78 15.70
C ARG A 201 2.66 -10.48 16.05
N LEU A 202 1.36 -10.42 15.76
CA LEU A 202 0.53 -9.30 16.18
C LEU A 202 0.17 -9.44 17.66
N HIS A 203 0.13 -8.32 18.38
CA HIS A 203 -0.31 -8.27 19.77
C HIS A 203 -1.75 -8.80 19.90
N HIS A 204 -1.97 -9.58 20.93
CA HIS A 204 -3.29 -10.09 21.30
C HIS A 204 -3.61 -9.61 22.72
N THR A 205 -4.00 -8.36 22.83
CA THR A 205 -4.34 -7.70 24.10
C THR A 205 -5.85 -7.70 24.26
N PRO A 206 -6.39 -8.10 25.43
CA PRO A 206 -7.81 -7.99 25.74
C PRO A 206 -8.33 -6.57 25.52
N ILE A 207 -9.58 -6.43 25.05
CA ILE A 207 -10.13 -5.13 24.67
C ILE A 207 -10.09 -4.10 25.79
N PHE A 208 -10.29 -4.52 27.03
CA PHE A 208 -10.27 -3.63 28.21
C PHE A 208 -8.90 -3.08 28.55
N GLU A 209 -7.82 -3.73 28.11
CA GLU A 209 -6.43 -3.32 28.35
C GLU A 209 -5.82 -2.60 27.12
N GLN A 210 -6.58 -2.50 26.03
CA GLN A 210 -6.05 -1.90 24.80
C GLN A 210 -5.92 -0.38 24.94
N LYS A 211 -4.77 0.10 24.48
CA LYS A 211 -4.58 1.51 24.08
C LYS A 211 -4.59 1.57 22.55
N ILE A 212 -5.29 2.51 21.97
CA ILE A 212 -5.36 2.71 20.53
C ILE A 212 -4.89 4.10 20.14
N CYS A 213 -4.34 4.23 18.95
CA CYS A 213 -4.09 5.51 18.29
C CYS A 213 -5.17 5.72 17.22
N ALA A 214 -6.11 6.60 17.48
CA ALA A 214 -7.14 7.02 16.53
C ALA A 214 -6.62 8.15 15.67
N VAL A 215 -6.75 8.03 14.34
CA VAL A 215 -6.14 8.93 13.37
C VAL A 215 -7.18 9.50 12.42
N ASP A 216 -7.31 10.83 12.45
CA ASP A 216 -8.00 11.58 11.41
C ASP A 216 -6.99 12.11 10.39
N LEU A 217 -7.21 11.79 9.09
CA LEU A 217 -6.35 12.21 7.98
C LEU A 217 -6.98 13.40 7.26
N GLY A 218 -6.29 14.54 7.28
CA GLY A 218 -6.76 15.80 6.70
C GLY A 218 -5.99 16.24 5.46
N VAL A 219 -6.55 17.24 4.77
CA VAL A 219 -5.87 17.98 3.69
C VAL A 219 -5.14 19.19 4.27
N GLY A 220 -5.70 19.82 5.27
CA GLY A 220 -5.11 20.96 5.99
C GLY A 220 -3.99 20.53 6.94
N THR A 221 -4.32 19.83 8.00
CA THR A 221 -3.39 19.07 8.84
C THR A 221 -3.20 17.69 8.23
N ASP A 222 -1.98 17.16 8.18
CA ASP A 222 -1.71 15.88 7.53
C ASP A 222 -2.38 14.71 8.25
N ALA A 223 -2.24 14.71 9.59
CA ALA A 223 -2.92 13.77 10.46
C ALA A 223 -3.08 14.36 11.86
N VAL A 224 -4.17 14.06 12.52
CA VAL A 224 -4.38 14.29 13.95
C VAL A 224 -4.55 12.95 14.62
N CYS A 225 -3.66 12.68 15.59
CA CYS A 225 -3.63 11.44 16.34
C CYS A 225 -4.10 11.65 17.76
N SER A 226 -4.93 10.75 18.26
CA SER A 226 -5.36 10.74 19.67
C SER A 226 -5.20 9.34 20.23
N VAL A 227 -4.58 9.23 21.39
CA VAL A 227 -4.46 7.96 22.12
C VAL A 227 -5.62 7.84 23.09
N LEU A 228 -6.38 6.77 22.97
CA LEU A 228 -7.52 6.47 23.84
C LEU A 228 -7.35 5.08 24.48
N ASP A 229 -7.89 4.94 25.68
CA ASP A 229 -8.11 3.66 26.34
C ASP A 229 -9.56 3.15 26.13
N SER A 230 -9.84 1.94 26.58
CA SER A 230 -11.18 1.33 26.49
C SER A 230 -12.27 2.06 27.27
N LYS A 231 -11.92 2.85 28.27
CA LYS A 231 -12.85 3.66 29.07
C LYS A 231 -13.18 4.99 28.38
N GLY A 232 -12.52 5.31 27.25
CA GLY A 232 -12.71 6.56 26.53
C GLY A 232 -11.90 7.72 27.13
N ALA A 233 -10.89 7.47 27.95
CA ALA A 233 -9.96 8.50 28.37
C ALA A 233 -8.98 8.83 27.25
N VAL A 234 -8.82 10.13 26.96
CA VAL A 234 -7.86 10.65 25.98
C VAL A 234 -6.52 10.86 26.68
N LEU A 235 -5.56 9.96 26.44
CA LEU A 235 -4.28 9.91 27.11
C LEU A 235 -3.23 10.85 26.48
N SER A 236 -3.25 10.99 25.16
CA SER A 236 -2.28 11.82 24.44
C SER A 236 -2.86 12.29 23.10
N ARG A 237 -2.29 13.35 22.53
CA ARG A 237 -2.69 13.96 21.25
C ARG A 237 -1.47 14.46 20.50
N GLU A 238 -1.49 14.35 19.17
CA GLU A 238 -0.42 14.84 18.31
C GLU A 238 -0.99 15.38 17.00
N PHE A 239 -0.47 16.54 16.57
CA PHE A 239 -0.75 17.16 15.28
C PHE A 239 0.44 16.95 14.35
N ILE A 240 0.31 16.08 13.38
CA ILE A 240 1.33 15.80 12.39
C ILE A 240 1.12 16.71 11.19
N ASN A 241 2.12 17.53 10.87
CA ASN A 241 2.06 18.46 9.75
C ASN A 241 3.45 18.71 9.14
N PHE A 242 3.61 18.28 7.89
CA PHE A 242 4.83 18.43 7.10
C PHE A 242 4.67 19.57 6.09
N GLY A 243 4.60 20.82 6.56
CA GLY A 243 4.36 22.02 5.74
C GLY A 243 5.35 22.15 4.57
N ARG A 244 6.65 21.94 4.82
CA ARG A 244 7.71 22.02 3.80
C ARG A 244 7.50 21.01 2.67
N GLU A 245 7.07 19.80 2.99
CA GLU A 245 6.78 18.75 2.02
C GLU A 245 5.52 19.06 1.22
N LYS A 246 4.49 19.62 1.86
CA LYS A 246 3.29 20.13 1.19
C LYS A 246 3.64 21.21 0.17
N ASP A 247 4.44 22.20 0.56
CA ASP A 247 4.91 23.27 -0.33
C ASP A 247 5.72 22.69 -1.49
N SER A 248 6.57 21.71 -1.22
CA SER A 248 7.34 21.02 -2.26
C SER A 248 6.46 20.31 -3.29
N VAL A 249 5.36 19.67 -2.85
CA VAL A 249 4.37 19.03 -3.73
C VAL A 249 3.60 20.10 -4.51
N SER A 250 3.15 21.15 -3.85
CA SER A 250 2.42 22.28 -4.45
C SER A 250 3.26 22.95 -5.56
N ASN A 251 4.53 23.26 -5.26
CA ASN A 251 5.45 23.86 -6.24
C ASN A 251 5.70 22.93 -7.44
N ALA A 252 5.76 21.61 -7.22
CA ALA A 252 5.89 20.66 -8.32
C ALA A 252 4.64 20.63 -9.21
N LEU A 253 3.45 20.77 -8.64
CA LEU A 253 2.18 20.82 -9.36
C LEU A 253 2.03 22.14 -10.14
N HIS A 254 2.45 23.27 -9.57
CA HIS A 254 2.47 24.56 -10.27
C HIS A 254 3.36 24.48 -11.51
N ARG A 255 4.56 23.89 -11.41
CA ARG A 255 5.44 23.67 -12.56
C ARG A 255 4.78 22.81 -13.66
N VAL A 256 3.99 21.79 -13.28
CA VAL A 256 3.22 21.01 -14.26
C VAL A 256 2.17 21.89 -14.94
N SER A 257 1.43 22.68 -14.16
CA SER A 257 0.38 23.57 -14.66
C SER A 257 0.94 24.62 -15.63
N ASP A 258 2.06 25.25 -15.25
CA ASP A 258 2.71 26.27 -16.07
C ASP A 258 3.24 25.67 -17.38
N PHE A 259 3.91 24.51 -17.30
CA PHE A 259 4.37 23.81 -18.48
C PHE A 259 3.22 23.46 -19.44
N GLN A 260 2.10 22.93 -18.89
CA GLN A 260 0.93 22.59 -19.71
C GLN A 260 0.25 23.81 -20.34
N ARG A 261 0.30 24.98 -19.68
CA ARG A 261 -0.22 26.22 -20.19
C ARG A 261 0.56 26.73 -21.42
N TYR A 262 1.90 26.58 -21.39
CA TYR A 262 2.78 27.07 -22.45
C TYR A 262 3.04 26.06 -23.58
N HIS A 263 3.03 24.77 -23.27
CA HIS A 263 3.45 23.68 -24.17
C HIS A 263 2.35 22.64 -24.45
N GLY A 264 1.14 22.82 -23.92
CA GLY A 264 0.09 21.79 -23.96
C GLY A 264 0.35 20.63 -23.02
N SER A 265 -0.49 19.58 -23.13
CA SER A 265 -0.40 18.42 -22.25
C SER A 265 0.69 17.41 -22.61
N HIS A 266 1.26 17.51 -23.82
CA HIS A 266 2.31 16.64 -24.32
C HIS A 266 3.62 16.86 -23.52
N ASP A 267 4.41 15.80 -23.34
CA ASP A 267 5.75 15.80 -22.70
C ASP A 267 5.85 16.22 -21.22
N SER A 268 4.73 16.50 -20.54
CA SER A 268 4.73 16.82 -19.11
C SER A 268 5.03 15.61 -18.18
N GLY A 269 5.23 14.41 -18.73
CA GLY A 269 5.42 13.17 -17.98
C GLY A 269 6.55 13.20 -16.94
N ARG A 270 7.67 13.87 -17.25
CA ARG A 270 8.81 14.03 -16.32
C ARG A 270 8.43 14.87 -15.09
N LEU A 271 7.70 15.96 -15.29
CA LEU A 271 7.24 16.84 -14.21
C LEU A 271 6.18 16.15 -13.36
N TRP A 272 5.24 15.42 -13.97
CA TRP A 272 4.29 14.59 -13.25
C TRP A 272 4.95 13.53 -12.40
N ASN A 273 5.97 12.85 -12.92
CA ASN A 273 6.73 11.85 -12.17
C ASN A 273 7.46 12.46 -10.96
N LEU A 274 7.96 13.69 -11.07
CA LEU A 274 8.54 14.43 -9.95
C LEU A 274 7.50 14.74 -8.88
N ALA A 275 6.34 15.29 -9.28
CA ALA A 275 5.25 15.61 -8.36
C ALA A 275 4.72 14.35 -7.65
N LYS A 276 4.50 13.25 -8.38
CA LYS A 276 4.08 11.96 -7.80
C LYS A 276 5.10 11.41 -6.80
N ARG A 277 6.40 11.47 -7.09
CA ARG A 277 7.45 11.01 -6.16
C ARG A 277 7.50 11.84 -4.88
N ARG A 278 7.41 13.18 -4.98
CA ARG A 278 7.37 14.06 -3.81
C ARG A 278 6.15 13.76 -2.94
N ASN A 279 4.99 13.61 -3.56
CA ASN A 279 3.75 13.30 -2.87
C ASN A 279 3.78 11.92 -2.19
N LEU A 280 4.36 10.91 -2.83
CA LEU A 280 4.54 9.59 -2.21
C LEU A 280 5.52 9.64 -1.03
N ASN A 281 6.58 10.46 -1.14
CA ASN A 281 7.50 10.65 -0.02
C ASN A 281 6.81 11.34 1.16
N HIS A 282 6.01 12.37 0.91
CA HIS A 282 5.19 13.03 1.91
C HIS A 282 4.25 12.04 2.62
N ALA A 283 3.51 11.20 1.88
CA ALA A 283 2.66 10.17 2.45
C ALA A 283 3.43 9.17 3.35
N ARG A 284 4.67 8.82 2.99
CA ARG A 284 5.52 7.94 3.80
C ARG A 284 5.98 8.59 5.09
N LEU A 285 6.29 9.90 5.07
CA LEU A 285 6.67 10.65 6.27
C LEU A 285 5.50 10.72 7.26
N ILE A 286 4.29 11.00 6.78
CA ILE A 286 3.08 10.97 7.59
C ILE A 286 2.88 9.60 8.23
N ALA A 287 2.95 8.53 7.42
CA ALA A 287 2.77 7.16 7.91
C ALA A 287 3.81 6.76 8.97
N ASN A 288 5.08 7.15 8.79
CA ASN A 288 6.12 6.92 9.80
C ASN A 288 5.80 7.67 11.09
N ALA A 289 5.47 8.96 11.02
CA ALA A 289 5.16 9.77 12.20
C ALA A 289 3.96 9.21 12.99
N ILE A 290 2.91 8.74 12.30
CA ILE A 290 1.75 8.09 12.94
C ILE A 290 2.19 6.83 13.70
N VAL A 291 3.01 5.98 13.06
CA VAL A 291 3.46 4.72 13.67
C VAL A 291 4.43 4.98 14.82
N ASP A 292 5.36 5.93 14.67
CA ASP A 292 6.31 6.32 15.71
C ASP A 292 5.58 6.88 16.94
N TYR A 293 4.56 7.72 16.74
CA TYR A 293 3.71 8.23 17.81
C TYR A 293 2.92 7.13 18.51
N ALA A 294 2.32 6.20 17.75
CA ALA A 294 1.59 5.06 18.31
C ALA A 294 2.51 4.13 19.12
N MET A 295 3.75 3.91 18.66
CA MET A 295 4.77 3.13 19.38
C MET A 295 5.19 3.83 20.68
N ALA A 296 5.47 5.13 20.62
CA ALA A 296 5.89 5.92 21.80
C ALA A 296 4.84 5.92 22.92
N ASN A 297 3.55 5.76 22.54
CA ASN A 297 2.43 5.66 23.50
C ASN A 297 1.98 4.21 23.78
N GLU A 298 2.75 3.21 23.35
CA GLU A 298 2.47 1.78 23.58
C GLU A 298 1.09 1.34 23.05
N CYS A 299 0.66 1.89 21.92
CA CYS A 299 -0.62 1.54 21.32
C CYS A 299 -0.60 0.13 20.73
N HIS A 300 -1.67 -0.62 20.91
CA HIS A 300 -1.85 -1.97 20.37
C HIS A 300 -2.46 -1.98 18.97
N THR A 301 -3.25 -0.94 18.67
CA THR A 301 -3.99 -0.80 17.40
C THR A 301 -3.96 0.65 16.94
N ILE A 302 -3.75 0.87 15.64
CA ILE A 302 -3.98 2.17 14.99
C ILE A 302 -5.33 2.10 14.27
N VAL A 303 -6.18 3.09 14.49
CA VAL A 303 -7.55 3.14 13.95
C VAL A 303 -7.66 4.29 12.97
N PHE A 304 -8.03 3.99 11.73
CA PHE A 304 -8.30 4.96 10.68
C PHE A 304 -9.78 5.01 10.32
N GLU A 305 -10.18 6.09 9.65
CA GLU A 305 -11.43 6.10 8.92
C GLU A 305 -11.36 5.26 7.64
N HIS A 306 -12.46 4.59 7.31
CA HIS A 306 -12.64 3.98 6.00
C HIS A 306 -13.09 5.06 5.01
N LEU A 307 -12.14 5.62 4.27
CA LEU A 307 -12.39 6.68 3.30
C LEU A 307 -12.61 6.07 1.92
N ASP A 308 -13.86 6.09 1.45
CA ASP A 308 -14.17 5.78 0.06
C ASP A 308 -14.18 7.07 -0.77
N THR A 309 -13.12 7.25 -1.56
CA THR A 309 -12.95 8.39 -2.47
C THR A 309 -13.34 8.08 -3.91
N ALA A 310 -13.95 6.91 -4.17
CA ALA A 310 -14.42 6.51 -5.51
C ALA A 310 -15.55 7.40 -6.05
N GLY A 311 -15.84 8.50 -5.38
CA GLY A 311 -16.88 9.46 -5.73
C GLY A 311 -16.53 10.31 -6.95
N LYS A 312 -17.54 10.58 -7.71
CA LYS A 312 -17.74 11.25 -9.00
C LYS A 312 -17.36 12.74 -9.07
N LYS A 313 -16.29 13.22 -8.41
CA LYS A 313 -15.88 14.62 -8.47
C LYS A 313 -15.13 14.93 -9.76
N LYS A 314 -15.45 16.06 -10.41
CA LYS A 314 -14.80 16.56 -11.63
C LYS A 314 -13.93 17.80 -11.32
N GLY A 315 -12.98 18.14 -12.22
CA GLY A 315 -12.18 19.35 -12.14
C GLY A 315 -11.12 19.39 -11.05
N SER A 316 -10.80 20.59 -10.55
CA SER A 316 -9.74 20.84 -9.56
C SER A 316 -9.96 20.12 -8.23
N LYS A 317 -11.21 19.91 -7.80
CA LYS A 317 -11.56 19.13 -6.60
C LYS A 317 -11.18 17.67 -6.75
N LYS A 318 -11.35 17.06 -7.95
CA LYS A 318 -10.90 15.69 -8.24
C LYS A 318 -9.38 15.59 -8.14
N GLN A 319 -8.65 16.55 -8.70
CA GLN A 319 -7.18 16.56 -8.64
C GLN A 319 -6.67 16.65 -7.20
N LYS A 320 -7.22 17.53 -6.36
CA LYS A 320 -6.86 17.64 -4.94
C LYS A 320 -7.09 16.33 -4.21
N LEU A 321 -8.21 15.63 -4.44
CA LEU A 321 -8.51 14.34 -3.82
C LEU A 321 -7.60 13.21 -4.33
N VAL A 322 -7.25 13.20 -5.62
CA VAL A 322 -6.31 12.21 -6.18
C VAL A 322 -4.91 12.42 -5.62
N MET A 323 -4.53 13.69 -5.38
CA MET A 323 -3.24 14.04 -4.77
C MET A 323 -3.23 13.84 -3.25
N TRP A 324 -4.39 13.77 -2.60
CA TRP A 324 -4.48 13.39 -1.19
C TRP A 324 -4.29 11.89 -1.02
N LYS A 325 -3.09 11.49 -0.72
CA LYS A 325 -2.61 10.10 -0.70
C LYS A 325 -3.02 9.32 0.56
N HIS A 326 -4.24 9.51 1.06
CA HIS A 326 -4.72 8.85 2.28
C HIS A 326 -4.57 7.32 2.26
N ARG A 327 -4.85 6.66 1.12
CA ARG A 327 -4.66 5.19 0.98
C ARG A 327 -3.17 4.80 1.04
N ASP A 328 -2.28 5.60 0.44
CA ASP A 328 -0.84 5.35 0.51
C ASP A 328 -0.32 5.53 1.95
N VAL A 329 -0.85 6.52 2.72
CA VAL A 329 -0.57 6.70 4.14
C VAL A 329 -1.04 5.49 4.93
N GLN A 330 -2.32 5.10 4.81
CA GLN A 330 -2.90 3.96 5.52
C GLN A 330 -2.16 2.65 5.21
N ASN A 331 -1.91 2.34 3.94
CA ASN A 331 -1.22 1.12 3.52
C ASN A 331 0.25 1.09 3.97
N THR A 332 0.90 2.24 4.03
CA THR A 332 2.28 2.34 4.53
C THR A 332 2.31 2.18 6.04
N ALA A 333 1.41 2.86 6.77
CA ALA A 333 1.26 2.73 8.21
C ALA A 333 0.92 1.28 8.62
N GLU A 334 0.03 0.61 7.89
CA GLU A 334 -0.34 -0.79 8.13
C GLU A 334 0.87 -1.72 8.06
N ARG A 335 1.67 -1.62 7.00
CA ARG A 335 2.90 -2.43 6.86
C ARG A 335 3.93 -2.16 7.94
N LEU A 336 4.05 -0.91 8.38
CA LEU A 336 4.97 -0.52 9.45
C LEU A 336 4.45 -0.99 10.81
N ALA A 337 3.19 -0.71 11.13
CA ALA A 337 2.53 -1.10 12.37
C ALA A 337 2.59 -2.63 12.60
N HIS A 338 2.29 -3.41 11.56
CA HIS A 338 2.38 -4.88 11.64
C HIS A 338 3.78 -5.37 12.00
N ARG A 339 4.86 -4.73 11.53
CA ARG A 339 6.24 -5.09 11.92
C ARG A 339 6.50 -4.94 13.42
N TYR A 340 5.85 -3.97 14.03
CA TYR A 340 5.93 -3.73 15.46
C TYR A 340 4.85 -4.46 16.28
N GLY A 341 4.14 -5.37 15.64
CA GLY A 341 3.09 -6.18 16.28
C GLY A 341 1.75 -5.46 16.46
N MET A 342 1.65 -4.17 16.11
CA MET A 342 0.41 -3.42 16.18
C MET A 342 -0.60 -3.86 15.13
N ARG A 343 -1.89 -3.76 15.45
CA ARG A 343 -2.98 -4.03 14.52
C ARG A 343 -3.45 -2.73 13.85
N ILE A 344 -4.09 -2.88 12.70
CA ILE A 344 -4.79 -1.78 12.02
C ILE A 344 -6.28 -2.08 12.01
N SER A 345 -7.08 -1.08 12.31
CA SER A 345 -8.53 -1.14 12.18
C SER A 345 -9.05 0.05 11.38
N ARG A 346 -10.21 -0.12 10.77
CA ARG A 346 -10.92 0.95 10.05
C ARG A 346 -12.34 1.04 10.56
N VAL A 347 -12.82 2.26 10.77
CA VAL A 347 -14.18 2.57 11.22
C VAL A 347 -14.91 3.38 10.16
N CYS A 348 -16.24 3.42 10.24
CA CYS A 348 -17.06 4.22 9.34
C CYS A 348 -16.72 5.71 9.47
N ALA A 349 -16.43 6.38 8.34
CA ALA A 349 -16.07 7.80 8.30
C ALA A 349 -17.27 8.75 8.37
N TRP A 350 -18.50 8.23 8.25
CA TRP A 350 -19.70 9.05 8.16
C TRP A 350 -19.94 9.81 9.47
N ASN A 351 -20.04 11.14 9.38
CA ASN A 351 -20.31 12.06 10.49
C ASN A 351 -19.26 12.11 11.63
N THR A 352 -18.09 11.50 11.53
CA THR A 352 -17.03 11.57 12.56
C THR A 352 -16.68 13.01 12.92
N SER A 353 -16.62 13.87 11.93
CA SER A 353 -16.26 15.29 12.09
C SER A 353 -17.47 16.21 12.16
N LYS A 354 -18.72 15.72 12.00
CA LYS A 354 -19.94 16.51 12.10
C LYS A 354 -20.60 16.44 13.46
N LEU A 355 -20.33 15.39 14.23
CA LEU A 355 -20.89 15.18 15.55
C LEU A 355 -19.88 15.62 16.61
N ALA A 356 -20.33 16.33 17.62
CA ALA A 356 -19.54 16.67 18.79
C ALA A 356 -19.20 15.39 19.58
N TYR A 357 -17.96 15.26 20.04
CA TYR A 357 -17.51 14.07 20.78
C TYR A 357 -18.24 13.89 22.11
N ASP A 358 -18.74 14.98 22.70
CA ASP A 358 -19.46 15.02 23.99
C ASP A 358 -20.94 14.64 23.86
N GLY A 359 -21.43 14.30 22.65
CA GLY A 359 -22.82 13.95 22.41
C GLY A 359 -23.77 15.14 22.30
N SER A 360 -23.32 16.39 22.34
CA SER A 360 -24.16 17.59 22.26
C SER A 360 -24.84 17.83 20.90
N GLY A 361 -24.54 17.00 19.88
CA GLY A 361 -25.17 17.05 18.56
C GLY A 361 -24.25 17.50 17.43
N ASN A 362 -24.82 18.15 16.41
CA ASN A 362 -24.05 18.58 15.25
C ASN A 362 -23.18 19.82 15.56
N VAL A 363 -21.94 19.81 15.11
CA VAL A 363 -21.04 20.97 15.23
C VAL A 363 -21.26 21.96 14.07
N LYS A 364 -21.17 23.26 14.37
CA LYS A 364 -21.14 24.35 13.38
C LYS A 364 -19.72 24.60 12.90
N ARG A 365 -19.53 24.93 11.62
CA ARG A 365 -18.20 25.15 11.00
C ARG A 365 -18.17 26.31 10.02
N GLY A 366 -17.03 26.92 9.86
CA GLY A 366 -16.78 27.97 8.87
C GLY A 366 -17.79 29.11 8.97
N SER A 367 -18.62 29.32 7.96
CA SER A 367 -19.65 30.37 7.90
C SER A 367 -20.79 30.18 8.90
N ASP A 368 -21.01 28.95 9.37
CA ASP A 368 -22.13 28.62 10.28
C ASP A 368 -21.79 28.92 11.75
N VAL A 369 -20.53 29.22 12.03
CA VAL A 369 -20.07 29.63 13.38
C VAL A 369 -20.43 31.10 13.59
N PRO A 370 -21.21 31.46 14.64
CA PRO A 370 -21.54 32.84 14.93
C PRO A 370 -20.32 33.71 15.19
N ARG A 371 -20.38 34.97 14.76
CA ARG A 371 -19.34 35.94 15.05
C ARG A 371 -19.35 36.31 16.54
N SER A 372 -18.20 36.24 17.16
CA SER A 372 -17.92 36.66 18.55
C SER A 372 -16.52 37.28 18.60
N GLU A 373 -16.19 37.98 19.67
CA GLU A 373 -14.82 38.54 19.85
C GLU A 373 -13.71 37.50 19.63
N LYS A 374 -13.91 36.28 20.16
CA LYS A 374 -12.99 35.15 19.97
C LYS A 374 -12.88 34.71 18.51
N THR A 375 -14.01 34.58 17.79
CA THR A 375 -14.04 34.19 16.40
C THR A 375 -13.48 35.26 15.47
N GLU A 376 -13.72 36.53 15.76
CA GLU A 376 -13.13 37.66 15.03
C GLU A 376 -11.60 37.73 15.21
N SER A 377 -11.09 37.48 16.40
CA SER A 377 -9.65 37.37 16.64
C SER A 377 -9.03 36.23 15.79
N MET A 378 -9.68 35.07 15.69
CA MET A 378 -9.25 33.95 14.87
C MET A 378 -9.28 34.26 13.38
N ILE A 379 -10.31 35.00 12.90
CA ILE A 379 -10.43 35.44 11.51
C ILE A 379 -9.29 36.42 11.18
N ARG A 380 -9.05 37.41 12.00
CA ARG A 380 -7.94 38.37 11.82
C ARG A 380 -6.59 37.66 11.78
N HIS A 381 -6.33 36.72 12.69
CA HIS A 381 -5.10 35.93 12.69
C HIS A 381 -4.95 35.07 11.43
N SER A 382 -6.05 34.53 10.90
CA SER A 382 -6.07 33.76 9.66
C SER A 382 -5.77 34.64 8.43
N ILE A 383 -6.31 35.86 8.38
CA ILE A 383 -6.04 36.84 7.34
C ILE A 383 -4.56 37.26 7.36
N CYS A 384 -3.99 37.54 8.54
CA CYS A 384 -2.56 37.85 8.69
C CYS A 384 -1.64 36.72 8.21
N LYS A 385 -2.11 35.46 8.19
CA LYS A 385 -1.40 34.30 7.60
C LYS A 385 -1.69 34.08 6.09
N GLY A 386 -2.27 35.08 5.40
CA GLY A 386 -2.51 35.04 3.95
C GLY A 386 -3.75 34.24 3.50
N ARG A 387 -4.65 33.90 4.42
CA ARG A 387 -5.96 33.31 4.06
C ARG A 387 -6.93 34.45 3.77
N MET A 388 -7.43 34.52 2.52
CA MET A 388 -8.36 35.56 2.06
C MET A 388 -9.82 35.36 2.49
N GLU A 389 -10.12 34.53 3.46
CA GLU A 389 -11.50 34.18 3.80
C GLU A 389 -11.92 34.86 5.13
N GLU A 390 -12.91 35.74 5.07
CA GLU A 390 -13.56 36.38 6.22
C GLU A 390 -14.47 35.43 7.01
N ARG A 391 -13.99 34.22 7.25
CA ARG A 391 -14.73 33.20 8.02
C ARG A 391 -13.83 32.50 9.01
N VAL A 392 -14.44 31.88 10.02
CA VAL A 392 -13.72 31.03 10.97
C VAL A 392 -13.00 29.91 10.20
N PRO A 393 -11.71 29.64 10.53
CA PRO A 393 -10.96 28.53 9.92
C PRO A 393 -11.71 27.21 10.01
N TYR A 394 -11.67 26.40 8.95
CA TYR A 394 -12.41 25.12 8.88
C TYR A 394 -11.93 24.05 9.85
N ASP A 395 -10.77 24.22 10.42
CA ASP A 395 -10.20 23.40 11.49
C ASP A 395 -10.80 23.69 12.87
N ILE A 396 -11.65 24.73 12.98
CA ILE A 396 -12.39 25.06 14.19
C ILE A 396 -13.87 24.77 14.00
N CYS A 397 -14.47 24.15 15.00
CA CYS A 397 -15.92 23.96 15.12
C CYS A 397 -16.45 24.55 16.42
N GLN A 398 -17.76 24.84 16.43
CA GLN A 398 -18.49 25.25 17.61
C GLN A 398 -19.52 24.17 17.96
N PHE A 399 -19.51 23.76 19.22
CA PHE A 399 -20.49 22.82 19.78
C PHE A 399 -21.79 23.56 20.14
N MET A 400 -22.83 22.81 20.50
CA MET A 400 -24.15 23.39 20.82
C MET A 400 -24.13 24.30 22.05
N ASP A 401 -23.25 24.03 23.01
CA ASP A 401 -23.00 24.84 24.21
C ASP A 401 -22.20 26.13 23.92
N GLY A 402 -21.80 26.37 22.67
CA GLY A 402 -20.96 27.51 22.27
C GLY A 402 -19.46 27.29 22.38
N LYS A 403 -19.01 26.13 22.86
CA LYS A 403 -17.58 25.78 22.98
C LYS A 403 -16.92 25.70 21.60
N LEU A 404 -15.80 26.40 21.44
CA LEU A 404 -14.95 26.28 20.24
C LEU A 404 -13.93 25.17 20.42
N TYR A 405 -13.81 24.30 19.42
CA TYR A 405 -12.92 23.15 19.47
C TYR A 405 -12.26 22.89 18.12
N ASN A 406 -11.15 22.11 18.11
CA ASN A 406 -10.53 21.70 16.85
C ASN A 406 -11.33 20.54 16.23
N CYS A 407 -11.68 20.66 14.94
CA CYS A 407 -12.51 19.69 14.22
C CYS A 407 -11.84 18.32 14.09
N ASP A 408 -10.54 18.32 13.80
CA ASP A 408 -9.80 17.10 13.50
C ASP A 408 -9.54 16.31 14.82
N LEU A 409 -9.34 17.01 15.94
CA LEU A 409 -9.33 16.38 17.27
C LEU A 409 -10.69 15.78 17.62
N ASN A 410 -11.77 16.53 17.41
CA ASN A 410 -13.13 16.01 17.59
C ASN A 410 -13.37 14.74 16.78
N ALA A 411 -12.95 14.74 15.51
CA ALA A 411 -13.05 13.57 14.64
C ALA A 411 -12.23 12.38 15.15
N SER A 412 -10.98 12.60 15.57
CA SER A 412 -10.12 11.54 16.07
C SER A 412 -10.69 10.85 17.31
N TYR A 413 -11.36 11.59 18.23
CA TYR A 413 -12.02 11.01 19.39
C TYR A 413 -13.20 10.11 18.99
N ASN A 414 -14.04 10.57 18.06
CA ASN A 414 -15.15 9.79 17.56
C ASN A 414 -14.67 8.53 16.80
N ILE A 415 -13.55 8.61 16.08
CA ILE A 415 -12.91 7.45 15.43
C ILE A 415 -12.51 6.41 16.47
N GLY A 416 -11.85 6.83 17.55
CA GLY A 416 -11.44 5.95 18.65
C GLY A 416 -12.62 5.33 19.38
N ALA A 417 -13.64 6.13 19.69
CA ALA A 417 -14.87 5.66 20.33
C ALA A 417 -15.59 4.58 19.50
N ARG A 418 -15.72 4.79 18.19
CA ARG A 418 -16.37 3.80 17.28
C ARG A 418 -15.65 2.48 17.26
N TYR A 419 -14.33 2.48 17.35
CA TYR A 419 -13.55 1.25 17.48
C TYR A 419 -13.90 0.51 18.76
N PHE A 420 -13.79 1.18 19.91
CA PHE A 420 -14.06 0.55 21.21
C PHE A 420 -15.50 0.09 21.35
N ILE A 421 -16.49 0.91 20.98
CA ILE A 421 -17.90 0.52 21.02
C ILE A 421 -18.14 -0.75 20.20
N ARG A 422 -17.60 -0.81 18.98
CA ARG A 422 -17.71 -2.00 18.12
C ARG A 422 -17.10 -3.25 18.75
N GLU A 423 -15.89 -3.14 19.30
CA GLU A 423 -15.17 -4.29 19.84
C GLU A 423 -15.71 -4.71 21.21
N LEU A 424 -16.16 -3.78 22.06
CA LEU A 424 -16.83 -4.08 23.33
C LEU A 424 -18.16 -4.79 23.12
N LEU A 425 -18.98 -4.32 22.19
CA LEU A 425 -20.26 -4.99 21.85
C LEU A 425 -20.05 -6.40 21.27
N LYS A 426 -18.94 -6.64 20.55
CA LYS A 426 -18.60 -7.99 20.11
C LYS A 426 -18.14 -8.89 21.26
N ALA A 427 -17.42 -8.33 22.22
CA ALA A 427 -16.92 -9.08 23.37
C ALA A 427 -18.02 -9.40 24.40
N LEU A 428 -19.05 -8.55 24.48
CA LEU A 428 -20.14 -8.61 25.44
C LEU A 428 -21.51 -8.49 24.73
N PRO A 429 -21.96 -9.53 23.97
CA PRO A 429 -23.20 -9.45 23.20
C PRO A 429 -24.46 -9.23 24.06
N GLN A 430 -24.46 -9.69 25.30
CA GLN A 430 -25.56 -9.52 26.26
C GLN A 430 -25.85 -8.05 26.58
N ILE A 431 -24.83 -7.20 26.61
CA ILE A 431 -24.97 -5.77 26.93
C ILE A 431 -25.63 -5.01 25.76
N GLN A 432 -25.55 -5.51 24.53
CA GLN A 432 -26.19 -4.89 23.39
C GLN A 432 -27.73 -4.82 23.54
N ALA A 433 -28.34 -5.74 24.30
CA ALA A 433 -29.75 -5.73 24.58
C ALA A 433 -30.15 -4.72 25.68
N GLU A 434 -29.23 -4.37 26.57
CA GLU A 434 -29.46 -3.47 27.72
C GLU A 434 -29.21 -1.99 27.38
N VAL A 435 -28.53 -1.70 26.24
CA VAL A 435 -28.23 -0.34 25.78
C VAL A 435 -28.84 -0.11 24.37
N PRO A 436 -30.19 -0.06 24.28
CA PRO A 436 -30.90 0.00 23.00
C PRO A 436 -30.68 1.31 22.22
N ASP A 437 -30.29 2.40 22.87
CA ASP A 437 -30.16 3.75 22.29
C ASP A 437 -28.75 4.10 21.76
N LEU A 438 -27.82 3.16 21.70
CA LEU A 438 -26.59 3.36 20.96
C LEU A 438 -26.92 3.47 19.47
N GLY A 439 -27.08 4.67 18.98
CA GLY A 439 -27.40 4.98 17.58
C GLY A 439 -26.66 4.14 16.54
N SER A 440 -26.99 4.27 15.26
CA SER A 440 -26.31 3.53 14.19
C SER A 440 -24.78 3.74 14.27
N GLY A 441 -23.97 2.81 13.77
CA GLY A 441 -22.50 2.92 13.81
C GLY A 441 -21.94 4.22 13.23
N SER A 442 -22.73 4.95 12.42
CA SER A 442 -22.40 6.25 11.82
C SER A 442 -22.68 7.47 12.71
N SER A 443 -23.47 7.32 13.78
CA SER A 443 -23.81 8.40 14.71
C SER A 443 -23.09 8.33 16.06
N ARG A 444 -22.28 7.28 16.29
CA ARG A 444 -21.60 7.06 17.58
C ARG A 444 -20.47 8.05 17.83
N THR A 445 -20.43 8.56 19.05
CA THR A 445 -19.50 9.56 19.56
C THR A 445 -18.71 9.02 20.77
N LEU A 446 -17.81 9.82 21.34
CA LEU A 446 -17.09 9.48 22.58
C LEU A 446 -18.03 9.42 23.79
N ALA A 447 -19.07 10.27 23.82
CA ALA A 447 -20.09 10.21 24.87
C ALA A 447 -20.82 8.85 24.91
N ASP A 448 -21.11 8.26 23.75
CA ASP A 448 -21.72 6.93 23.70
C ASP A 448 -20.81 5.84 24.27
N LEU A 449 -19.48 5.97 24.09
CA LEU A 449 -18.53 5.07 24.72
C LEU A 449 -18.53 5.21 26.25
N TRP A 450 -18.65 6.42 26.78
CA TRP A 450 -18.76 6.64 28.22
C TRP A 450 -20.04 6.04 28.79
N GLN A 451 -21.19 6.21 28.11
CA GLN A 451 -22.46 5.60 28.50
C GLN A 451 -22.37 4.05 28.48
N LEU A 452 -21.78 3.49 27.44
CA LEU A 452 -21.56 2.04 27.35
C LEU A 452 -20.71 1.50 28.50
N ASN A 453 -19.61 2.21 28.85
CA ASN A 453 -18.78 1.80 29.98
C ASN A 453 -19.51 1.88 31.33
N THR A 454 -20.39 2.87 31.51
CA THR A 454 -21.24 2.97 32.71
C THR A 454 -22.19 1.76 32.78
N ALA A 455 -22.83 1.39 31.69
CA ALA A 455 -23.70 0.21 31.62
C ALA A 455 -22.94 -1.10 31.90
N ILE A 456 -21.72 -1.25 31.36
CA ILE A 456 -20.86 -2.41 31.64
C ILE A 456 -20.53 -2.47 33.14
N GLY A 457 -20.19 -1.36 33.77
CA GLY A 457 -19.89 -1.29 35.20
C GLY A 457 -21.06 -1.68 36.09
N THR A 458 -22.29 -1.30 35.71
CA THR A 458 -23.52 -1.68 36.45
C THR A 458 -23.93 -3.14 36.24
N ALA A 459 -23.65 -3.72 35.08
CA ALA A 459 -24.00 -5.13 34.78
C ALA A 459 -23.02 -6.14 35.39
N VAL A 460 -21.82 -5.73 35.77
CA VAL A 460 -20.76 -6.58 36.32
C VAL A 460 -20.62 -6.44 37.85
N SER A 461 -21.20 -5.38 38.42
CA SER A 461 -21.33 -5.18 39.89
C SER A 461 -22.55 -5.93 40.44
#